data_365a73bb26f2b1521b6115b94904fa1f
#
_entry.id   365a73bb26f2b1521b6115b94904fa1f
#
_cell.length_a   1.000
_cell.length_b   1.000
_cell.length_c   1.000
_cell.angle_alpha   90.00
_cell.angle_beta   90.00
_cell.angle_gamma   90.00
#
_symmetry.space_group_name_H-M   'P 1'
#
loop_
_entity.id
_entity.type
_entity.pdbx_description
1 polymer ?
#
loop_
_entity_poly.entity_id
_entity_poly.type
_entity_poly.pdbx_seq_one_letter_code
_entity_poly.pdbx_strand_id
1 'polypeptide(L)' 'MELDLNDLPDLSSLDPEELRALFARLEDLYHEIEAQEPDDEECEEYDAWLEDLEEIEDMMDEIEERLEDEE' A
#
# COMPACT_ATOMS: atom_id res chain seq x y z
N MET A 1 15.35 5.31 1.77
CA MET A 1 15.00 4.10 1.05
C MET A 1 13.62 4.24 0.44
N GLU A 2 13.51 4.03 -0.84
CA GLU A 2 12.24 4.16 -1.53
C GLU A 2 11.49 2.83 -1.55
N LEU A 3 10.19 2.91 -1.34
CA LEU A 3 9.34 1.73 -1.43
C LEU A 3 8.81 1.60 -2.85
N ASP A 4 9.21 0.54 -3.53
CA ASP A 4 8.78 0.26 -4.89
C ASP A 4 7.68 -0.78 -4.88
N LEU A 5 6.50 -0.44 -5.39
CA LEU A 5 5.35 -1.33 -5.38
C LEU A 5 5.58 -2.58 -6.23
N ASN A 6 6.49 -2.52 -7.20
CA ASN A 6 6.79 -3.66 -8.06
C ASN A 6 7.87 -4.57 -7.50
N ASP A 7 8.51 -4.16 -6.43
CA ASP A 7 9.64 -4.90 -5.86
C ASP A 7 9.47 -5.09 -4.35
N LEU A 8 8.24 -5.31 -3.93
CA LEU A 8 7.95 -5.54 -2.51
C LEU A 8 8.36 -6.95 -2.10
N PRO A 9 8.81 -7.12 -0.85
CA PRO A 9 9.16 -8.44 -0.36
C PRO A 9 7.93 -9.34 -0.22
N ASP A 10 8.18 -10.65 -0.19
CA ASP A 10 7.12 -11.62 0.03
C ASP A 10 6.61 -11.48 1.46
N LEU A 11 5.32 -11.20 1.60
CA LEU A 11 4.72 -10.99 2.92
C LEU A 11 4.84 -12.21 3.82
N SER A 12 4.86 -13.39 3.23
CA SER A 12 4.95 -14.62 4.03
C SER A 12 6.33 -14.83 4.65
N SER A 13 7.34 -14.09 4.21
CA SER A 13 8.68 -14.20 4.75
C SER A 13 9.01 -13.12 5.78
N LEU A 14 8.05 -12.24 6.05
CA LEU A 14 8.25 -11.14 6.99
C LEU A 14 7.76 -11.50 8.40
N ASP A 15 8.50 -11.00 9.39
CA ASP A 15 8.08 -11.13 10.79
C ASP A 15 6.94 -10.16 11.10
N PRO A 16 6.16 -10.39 12.18
CA PRO A 16 5.09 -9.46 12.54
C PRO A 16 5.55 -8.02 12.71
N GLU A 17 6.74 -7.82 13.24
CA GLU A 17 7.30 -6.47 13.40
C GLU A 17 7.56 -5.82 12.05
N GLU A 18 8.07 -6.61 11.10
CA GLU A 18 8.33 -6.12 9.76
C GLU A 18 7.02 -5.81 9.03
N LEU A 19 6.01 -6.64 9.25
CA LEU A 19 4.68 -6.41 8.68
C LEU A 19 4.10 -5.09 9.17
N ARG A 20 4.24 -4.82 10.45
CA ARG A 20 3.75 -3.56 11.03
C ARG A 20 4.49 -2.36 10.46
N ALA A 21 5.79 -2.50 10.29
CA ALA A 21 6.60 -1.43 9.71
C ALA A 21 6.19 -1.16 8.26
N LEU A 22 5.97 -2.24 7.51
CA LEU A 22 5.53 -2.11 6.12
C LEU A 22 4.14 -1.49 6.05
N PHE A 23 3.24 -1.89 6.94
CA PHE A 23 1.90 -1.33 7.00
C PHE A 23 1.96 0.19 7.22
N ALA A 24 2.79 0.63 8.16
CA ALA A 24 2.93 2.06 8.44
C ALA A 24 3.44 2.81 7.21
N ARG A 25 4.38 2.22 6.48
CA ARG A 25 4.91 2.83 5.26
C ARG A 25 3.84 2.91 4.18
N LEU A 26 3.06 1.86 4.02
CA LEU A 26 1.98 1.84 3.05
C LEU A 26 0.92 2.87 3.40
N GLU A 27 0.63 3.03 4.68
CA GLU A 27 -0.31 4.03 5.13
C GLU A 27 0.14 5.45 4.79
N ASP A 28 1.42 5.73 5.02
CA ASP A 28 1.99 7.02 4.66
C ASP A 28 1.93 7.24 3.15
N LEU A 29 2.29 6.22 2.40
CA LEU A 29 2.25 6.29 0.94
C LEU A 29 0.82 6.50 0.44
N TYR A 30 -0.13 5.82 1.05
CA TYR A 30 -1.54 5.99 0.72
C TYR A 30 -1.97 7.45 0.88
N HIS A 31 -1.62 8.05 2.00
CA HIS A 31 -1.97 9.44 2.27
C HIS A 31 -1.31 10.40 1.28
N GLU A 32 -0.07 10.13 0.90
CA GLU A 32 0.64 10.95 -0.06
C GLU A 32 -0.03 10.87 -1.44
N ILE A 33 -0.37 9.66 -1.87
CA ILE A 33 -1.02 9.47 -3.16
C ILE A 33 -2.42 10.07 -3.14
N GLU A 34 -3.14 9.90 -2.04
CA GLU A 34 -4.47 10.47 -1.90
C GLU A 34 -4.43 11.99 -2.05
N ALA A 35 -3.41 12.62 -1.50
CA ALA A 35 -3.24 14.06 -1.59
C ALA A 35 -2.91 14.54 -3.01
N GLN A 36 -2.50 13.63 -3.88
CA GLN A 36 -2.14 13.94 -5.26
C GLN A 36 -3.28 13.69 -6.23
N GLU A 37 -4.50 13.67 -5.74
CA GLU A 37 -5.68 13.42 -6.59
C GLU A 37 -5.71 14.34 -7.80
N PRO A 38 -5.78 13.79 -9.03
CA PRO A 38 -5.89 14.61 -10.23
C PRO A 38 -7.19 15.39 -10.27
N ASP A 39 -7.16 16.57 -10.87
CA ASP A 39 -8.34 17.41 -10.97
C ASP A 39 -9.35 16.90 -11.98
N ASP A 40 -8.90 16.12 -12.95
CA ASP A 40 -9.73 15.63 -14.04
C ASP A 40 -10.03 14.15 -13.88
N GLU A 41 -11.28 13.82 -13.58
CA GLU A 41 -11.72 12.45 -13.39
C GLU A 41 -11.73 11.62 -14.66
N GLU A 42 -11.71 12.27 -15.81
CA GLU A 42 -11.75 11.59 -17.11
C GLU A 42 -10.35 11.33 -17.66
N CYS A 43 -9.32 11.79 -16.96
CA CYS A 43 -7.95 11.66 -17.40
C CYS A 43 -7.39 10.26 -17.07
N GLU A 44 -6.44 9.80 -17.90
CA GLU A 44 -5.77 8.53 -17.66
C GLU A 44 -5.01 8.54 -16.34
N GLU A 45 -4.52 9.70 -15.94
CA GLU A 45 -3.82 9.85 -14.66
C GLU A 45 -4.74 9.54 -13.49
N TYR A 46 -6.01 9.87 -13.61
CA TYR A 46 -6.98 9.59 -12.56
C TYR A 46 -7.17 8.07 -12.39
N ASP A 47 -7.27 7.35 -13.49
CA ASP A 47 -7.39 5.90 -13.45
C ASP A 47 -6.15 5.27 -12.80
N ALA A 48 -4.97 5.72 -13.17
CA ALA A 48 -3.73 5.23 -12.58
C ALA A 48 -3.66 5.56 -11.10
N TRP A 49 -4.11 6.72 -10.73
CA TRP A 49 -4.17 7.15 -9.33
C TRP A 49 -5.07 6.23 -8.50
N LEU A 50 -6.24 5.90 -9.04
CA LEU A 50 -7.16 4.97 -8.37
C LEU A 50 -6.55 3.57 -8.23
N GLU A 51 -5.89 3.09 -9.27
CA GLU A 51 -5.23 1.79 -9.23
C GLU A 51 -4.15 1.73 -8.16
N ASP A 52 -3.38 2.79 -8.05
CA ASP A 52 -2.33 2.86 -7.03
C ASP A 52 -2.92 2.77 -5.63
N LEU A 53 -4.01 3.50 -5.40
CA LEU A 53 -4.69 3.46 -4.09
C LEU A 53 -5.25 2.07 -3.79
N GLU A 54 -5.84 1.44 -4.78
CA GLU A 54 -6.40 0.09 -4.61
C GLU A 54 -5.31 -0.93 -4.28
N GLU A 55 -4.17 -0.85 -4.96
CA GLU A 55 -3.06 -1.75 -4.70
C GLU A 55 -2.55 -1.62 -3.27
N ILE A 56 -2.44 -0.38 -2.81
CA ILE A 56 -1.95 -0.14 -1.45
C ILE A 56 -2.96 -0.65 -0.43
N GLU A 57 -4.25 -0.42 -0.68
CA GLU A 57 -5.30 -0.92 0.21
C GLU A 57 -5.29 -2.44 0.30
N ASP A 58 -5.14 -3.10 -0.84
CA ASP A 58 -5.08 -4.56 -0.87
C ASP A 58 -3.91 -5.09 -0.05
N MET A 59 -2.76 -4.45 -0.18
CA MET A 59 -1.57 -4.84 0.57
C MET A 59 -1.76 -4.64 2.06
N MET A 60 -2.33 -3.52 2.45
CA MET A 60 -2.58 -3.24 3.86
C MET A 60 -3.56 -4.25 4.45
N ASP A 61 -4.59 -4.59 3.70
CA ASP A 61 -5.57 -5.56 4.12
C ASP A 61 -4.93 -6.94 4.34
N GLU A 62 -4.09 -7.34 3.41
CA GLU A 62 -3.37 -8.61 3.52
C GLU A 62 -2.46 -8.65 4.74
N ILE A 63 -1.78 -7.55 5.00
CA ILE A 63 -0.90 -7.44 6.17
C ILE A 63 -1.72 -7.56 7.45
N GLU A 64 -2.86 -6.91 7.51
CA GLU A 64 -3.73 -6.98 8.68
C GLU A 64 -4.19 -8.41 8.94
N GLU A 65 -4.57 -9.13 7.90
CA GLU A 65 -4.97 -10.52 8.02
C GLU A 65 -3.86 -11.38 8.60
N ARG A 66 -2.63 -11.16 8.12
CA ARG A 66 -1.49 -11.92 8.60
C ARG A 66 -1.17 -11.60 10.05
N LEU A 67 -1.32 -10.33 10.43
CA LEU A 67 -1.08 -9.92 11.82
C LEU A 67 -2.12 -10.51 12.76
N GLU A 68 -3.35 -10.63 12.31
CA GLU A 68 -4.42 -11.26 13.10
C GLU A 68 -4.14 -12.74 13.32
N ASP A 69 -3.62 -13.41 12.31
CA ASP A 69 -3.30 -14.83 12.39
C ASP A 69 -2.16 -15.11 13.35
N GLU A 70 -1.28 -14.13 13.55
CA GLU A 70 -0.10 -14.29 14.40
C GLU A 70 -0.44 -14.17 15.89
N GLU A 71 -1.59 -13.66 16.22
CA GLU A 71 -2.03 -13.58 17.61
C GLU A 71 -2.66 -14.92 18.05
#